data_fc2ec3ea2d95aa024b843d45cc966c47
#
_entry.id   fc2ec3ea2d95aa024b843d45cc966c47
#
_cell.length_a   1.000
_cell.length_b   1.000
_cell.length_c   1.000
_cell.angle_alpha   90.00
_cell.angle_beta   90.00
_cell.angle_gamma   90.00
#
_symmetry.space_group_name_H-M   'P 1'
#
loop_
_entity.id
_entity.type
_entity.pdbx_description
1 polymer ?
#
loop_
_entity_poly.entity_id
_entity_poly.type
_entity_poly.pdbx_seq_one_letter_code
_entity_poly.pdbx_strand_id
1 'polypeptide(L)'
;MSEQLLACFEPGGPDSEAFMNNATDLVRGIMGPIGSGKSVACCAEIMMRCCEQAPGRDGVRRSRWAIIRNTYPELKSTTIKTWLDWFPESVFGRMKWDAPITHLIAFNEPNLGRVEIEVLFLALDRPDHVKKLLSLEVTGVWVN
;
A
#
# COMPACT_ATOMS: atom_id res chain seq x y z
N MET A 1 9.59 1.13 14.85
CA MET A 1 8.43 0.33 14.43
C MET A 1 8.48 -0.08 12.97
N SER A 2 8.85 0.80 12.05
CA SER A 2 8.99 0.45 10.61
C SER A 2 10.10 -0.56 10.32
N GLU A 3 11.29 -0.42 10.91
CA GLU A 3 12.36 -1.42 10.78
C GLU A 3 11.98 -2.78 11.38
N GLN A 4 11.26 -2.79 12.49
CA GLN A 4 10.76 -4.05 13.09
C GLN A 4 9.68 -4.71 12.23
N LEU A 5 8.81 -3.94 11.58
CA LEU A 5 7.78 -4.46 10.69
C LEU A 5 8.36 -4.99 9.38
N LEU A 6 9.31 -4.26 8.79
CA LEU A 6 10.00 -4.67 7.57
C LEU A 6 10.97 -5.82 7.84
N ALA A 7 11.60 -5.86 9.01
CA ALA A 7 12.45 -6.96 9.43
C ALA A 7 11.69 -8.27 9.71
N CYS A 8 10.36 -8.18 9.94
CA CYS A 8 9.51 -9.36 10.13
C CYS A 8 8.90 -9.89 8.82
N PHE A 9 9.07 -9.16 7.70
CA PHE A 9 8.59 -9.62 6.41
C PHE A 9 9.68 -10.40 5.70
N GLU A 10 9.48 -11.71 5.60
CA GLU A 10 10.28 -12.58 4.74
C GLU A 10 9.52 -12.83 3.43
N PRO A 11 10.14 -12.52 2.27
CA PRO A 11 9.53 -12.86 0.99
C PRO A 11 9.24 -14.36 0.90
N GLY A 12 8.05 -14.72 0.44
CA GLY A 12 7.60 -16.10 0.35
C GLY A 12 8.30 -16.95 -0.72
N GLY A 13 9.38 -16.45 -1.32
CA GLY A 13 10.18 -17.12 -2.34
C GLY A 13 10.92 -16.15 -3.23
N PRO A 14 11.74 -16.68 -4.17
CA PRO A 14 12.62 -15.87 -5.02
C PRO A 14 11.87 -14.86 -5.90
N ASP A 15 10.66 -15.17 -6.34
CA ASP A 15 9.87 -14.26 -7.17
C ASP A 15 9.39 -13.04 -6.37
N SER A 16 8.98 -13.23 -5.11
CA SER A 16 8.61 -12.14 -4.21
C SER A 16 9.82 -11.29 -3.83
N GLU A 17 10.96 -11.91 -3.62
CA GLU A 17 12.22 -11.22 -3.35
C GLU A 17 12.68 -10.39 -4.55
N ALA A 18 12.65 -10.95 -5.75
CA ALA A 18 12.99 -10.24 -6.98
C ALA A 18 12.04 -9.06 -7.24
N PHE A 19 10.73 -9.24 -6.99
CA PHE A 19 9.73 -8.19 -7.11
C PHE A 19 10.02 -7.00 -6.17
N MET A 20 10.39 -7.27 -4.93
CA MET A 20 10.67 -6.24 -3.92
C MET A 20 12.00 -5.55 -4.13
N ASN A 21 13.03 -6.27 -4.59
CA ASN A 21 14.37 -5.72 -4.81
C ASN A 21 14.48 -4.86 -6.07
N ASN A 22 13.55 -4.99 -7.01
CA ASN A 22 13.53 -4.17 -8.22
C ASN A 22 12.85 -2.81 -7.98
N ALA A 23 13.60 -1.86 -7.47
CA ALA A 23 13.12 -0.51 -7.14
C ALA A 23 13.13 0.47 -8.31
N THR A 24 13.70 0.10 -9.45
CA THR A 24 13.96 1.02 -10.58
C THR A 24 12.87 1.01 -11.64
N ASP A 25 12.11 -0.08 -11.75
CA ASP A 25 11.08 -0.19 -12.76
C ASP A 25 9.80 0.56 -12.35
N LEU A 26 9.27 1.34 -13.29
CA LEU A 26 8.04 2.10 -13.10
C LEU A 26 6.82 1.20 -12.90
N VAL A 27 6.78 0.08 -13.59
CA VAL A 27 5.71 -0.92 -13.52
C VAL A 27 6.29 -2.29 -13.23
N ARG A 28 5.79 -2.95 -12.20
CA ARG A 28 6.19 -4.29 -11.80
C ARG A 28 4.99 -5.18 -11.62
N GLY A 29 5.09 -6.42 -12.07
CA GLY A 29 4.05 -7.42 -11.92
C GLY A 29 4.55 -8.65 -11.18
N ILE A 30 3.70 -9.21 -10.33
CA ILE A 30 3.95 -10.48 -9.66
C ILE A 30 2.81 -11.44 -9.97
N MET A 31 3.16 -12.62 -10.48
CA MET A 31 2.22 -13.69 -10.80
C MET A 31 2.59 -14.95 -10.01
N GLY A 32 1.61 -15.77 -9.72
CA GLY A 32 1.82 -17.03 -9.00
C GLY A 32 0.49 -17.63 -8.53
N PRO A 33 0.52 -18.85 -8.00
CA PRO A 33 -0.68 -19.55 -7.53
C PRO A 33 -1.32 -18.84 -6.32
N ILE A 34 -2.54 -19.23 -6.01
CA ILE A 34 -3.24 -18.78 -4.80
C ILE A 34 -2.42 -19.21 -3.58
N GLY A 35 -2.31 -18.33 -2.59
CA GLY A 35 -1.56 -18.58 -1.36
C GLY A 35 -0.04 -18.39 -1.46
N SER A 36 0.47 -17.90 -2.59
CA SER A 36 1.92 -17.65 -2.76
C SER A 36 2.44 -16.34 -2.13
N GLY A 37 1.62 -15.63 -1.35
CA GLY A 37 2.05 -14.40 -0.67
C GLY A 37 2.12 -13.13 -1.52
N LYS A 38 1.60 -13.14 -2.76
CA LYS A 38 1.65 -11.98 -3.67
C LYS A 38 1.06 -10.70 -3.08
N SER A 39 -0.14 -10.80 -2.51
CA SER A 39 -0.82 -9.64 -1.92
C SER A 39 -0.06 -9.09 -0.71
N VAL A 40 0.53 -9.96 0.08
CA VAL A 40 1.37 -9.57 1.22
C VAL A 40 2.65 -8.89 0.74
N ALA A 41 3.29 -9.41 -0.32
CA ALA A 41 4.45 -8.77 -0.93
C ALA A 41 4.12 -7.36 -1.46
N CYS A 42 2.94 -7.17 -2.08
CA CYS A 42 2.49 -5.86 -2.52
C CYS A 42 2.22 -4.89 -1.35
N CYS A 43 1.63 -5.37 -0.26
CA CYS A 43 1.44 -4.57 0.97
C CYS A 43 2.78 -4.11 1.56
N ALA A 44 3.73 -5.03 1.69
CA ALA A 44 5.07 -4.73 2.19
C ALA A 44 5.81 -3.76 1.27
N GLU A 45 5.73 -3.96 -0.04
CA GLU A 45 6.33 -3.07 -1.04
C GLU A 45 5.81 -1.63 -0.93
N ILE A 46 4.51 -1.43 -0.79
CA ILE A 46 3.94 -0.10 -0.58
C ILE A 46 4.54 0.56 0.66
N MET A 47 4.58 -0.14 1.78
CA MET A 47 5.13 0.40 3.04
C MET A 47 6.62 0.75 2.91
N MET A 48 7.41 -0.09 2.26
CA MET A 48 8.81 0.19 1.98
C MET A 48 8.98 1.47 1.16
N ARG A 49 8.23 1.61 0.07
CA ARG A 49 8.29 2.81 -0.77
C ARG A 49 7.84 4.08 -0.04
N CYS A 50 6.87 3.96 0.88
CA CYS A 50 6.47 5.08 1.74
C CYS A 50 7.62 5.55 2.65
N CYS A 51 8.36 4.62 3.23
CA CYS A 51 9.51 4.92 4.08
C CYS A 51 10.70 5.51 3.29
N GLU A 52 10.82 5.18 2.01
CA GLU A 52 11.87 5.69 1.11
C GLU A 52 11.57 7.06 0.49
N GLN A 53 10.34 7.58 0.64
CA GLN A 53 10.01 8.90 0.12
C GLN A 53 10.92 9.98 0.69
N ALA A 54 11.32 10.94 -0.14
CA ALA A 54 12.08 12.08 0.33
C ALA A 54 11.24 12.90 1.33
N PRO A 55 11.83 13.36 2.45
CA PRO A 55 11.11 14.21 3.38
C PRO A 55 10.80 15.58 2.76
N GLY A 56 9.65 16.13 3.10
CA GLY A 56 9.31 17.51 2.78
C GLY A 56 10.19 18.50 3.55
N ARG A 57 9.96 19.80 3.34
CA ARG A 57 10.71 20.87 4.04
C ARG A 57 10.54 20.83 5.55
N ASP A 58 9.43 20.28 6.03
CA ASP A 58 9.10 20.06 7.44
C ASP A 58 9.65 18.75 8.03
N GLY A 59 10.41 17.99 7.23
CA GLY A 59 10.98 16.71 7.64
C GLY A 59 10.00 15.54 7.58
N VAL A 60 8.76 15.74 7.15
CA VAL A 60 7.72 14.70 7.07
C VAL A 60 7.77 14.01 5.71
N ARG A 61 7.77 12.68 5.71
CA ARG A 61 7.68 11.84 4.50
C ARG A 61 6.21 11.56 4.21
N ARG A 62 5.69 12.16 3.16
CA ARG A 62 4.30 12.01 2.74
C ARG A 62 4.19 11.23 1.46
N SER A 63 3.23 10.33 1.42
CA SER A 63 2.88 9.59 0.21
C SER A 63 1.39 9.31 0.14
N ARG A 64 0.90 9.10 -1.06
CA ARG A 64 -0.49 8.78 -1.35
C ARG A 64 -0.53 7.62 -2.31
N TRP A 65 -1.25 6.56 -1.94
CA TRP A 65 -1.33 5.33 -2.71
C TRP A 65 -2.76 4.97 -3.05
N ALA A 66 -2.95 4.38 -4.22
CA ALA A 66 -4.23 3.83 -4.62
C ALA A 66 -4.11 2.30 -4.74
N ILE A 67 -5.00 1.59 -4.06
CA ILE A 67 -5.15 0.14 -4.16
C ILE A 67 -6.46 -0.13 -4.88
N ILE A 68 -6.39 -0.81 -6.01
CA ILE A 68 -7.48 -0.94 -6.96
C ILE A 68 -7.89 -2.39 -7.12
N ARG A 69 -9.20 -2.65 -7.10
CA ARG A 69 -9.79 -3.94 -7.43
C ARG A 69 -11.07 -3.75 -8.26
N ASN A 70 -11.53 -4.83 -8.88
CA ASN A 70 -12.68 -4.77 -9.79
C ASN A 70 -13.96 -4.31 -9.09
N THR A 71 -14.27 -4.85 -7.91
CA THR A 71 -15.52 -4.56 -7.19
C THR A 71 -15.28 -4.22 -5.72
N TYR A 72 -16.18 -3.44 -5.11
CA TYR A 72 -16.12 -3.14 -3.68
C TYR A 72 -16.27 -4.36 -2.77
N PRO A 73 -17.17 -5.33 -3.03
CA PRO A 73 -17.23 -6.55 -2.22
C PRO A 73 -15.90 -7.32 -2.18
N GLU A 74 -15.24 -7.50 -3.32
CA GLU A 74 -13.92 -8.16 -3.38
C GLU A 74 -12.85 -7.32 -2.68
N LEU A 75 -12.87 -6.00 -2.88
CA LEU A 75 -11.95 -5.08 -2.22
C LEU A 75 -12.01 -5.21 -0.70
N LYS A 76 -13.22 -5.22 -0.12
CA LYS A 76 -13.44 -5.35 1.32
C LYS A 76 -13.12 -6.73 1.85
N SER A 77 -13.56 -7.79 1.18
CA SER A 77 -13.43 -9.17 1.67
C SER A 77 -12.03 -9.74 1.56
N THR A 78 -11.21 -9.24 0.65
CA THR A 78 -9.86 -9.77 0.39
C THR A 78 -8.77 -8.74 0.60
N THR A 79 -8.76 -7.69 -0.19
CA THR A 79 -7.63 -6.73 -0.25
C THR A 79 -7.51 -5.90 1.02
N ILE A 80 -8.59 -5.26 1.47
CA ILE A 80 -8.60 -4.47 2.70
C ILE A 80 -8.34 -5.35 3.92
N LYS A 81 -8.91 -6.56 3.95
CA LYS A 81 -8.66 -7.52 5.02
C LYS A 81 -7.18 -7.86 5.12
N THR A 82 -6.54 -8.26 4.02
CA THR A 82 -5.10 -8.54 3.99
C THR A 82 -4.28 -7.33 4.42
N TRP A 83 -4.64 -6.14 3.96
CA TRP A 83 -3.98 -4.90 4.34
C TRP A 83 -4.04 -4.65 5.85
N LEU A 84 -5.23 -4.77 6.45
CA LEU A 84 -5.44 -4.54 7.89
C LEU A 84 -4.85 -5.64 8.79
N ASP A 85 -4.68 -6.85 8.27
CA ASP A 85 -3.95 -7.91 8.97
C ASP A 85 -2.48 -7.52 9.21
N TRP A 86 -1.88 -6.78 8.27
CA TRP A 86 -0.50 -6.28 8.35
C TRP A 86 -0.39 -4.88 8.96
N PHE A 87 -1.36 -4.02 8.71
CA PHE A 87 -1.38 -2.62 9.14
C PHE A 87 -2.65 -2.29 9.92
N PRO A 88 -2.82 -2.85 11.13
CA PRO A 88 -4.04 -2.67 11.92
C PRO A 88 -4.24 -1.21 12.35
N GLU A 89 -5.49 -0.78 12.43
CA GLU A 89 -5.88 0.57 12.83
C GLU A 89 -5.35 0.96 14.22
N SER A 90 -5.26 0.00 15.13
CA SER A 90 -4.78 0.22 16.51
C SER A 90 -3.33 0.69 16.59
N VAL A 91 -2.54 0.42 15.55
CA VAL A 91 -1.10 0.74 15.51
C VAL A 91 -0.81 1.85 14.50
N PHE A 92 -1.42 1.79 13.33
CA PHE A 92 -1.05 2.64 12.19
C PHE A 92 -1.94 3.86 11.99
N GLY A 93 -3.19 3.82 12.42
CA GLY A 93 -4.13 4.93 12.26
C GLY A 93 -5.49 4.49 11.74
N ARG A 94 -6.38 5.45 11.57
CA ARG A 94 -7.80 5.20 11.33
C ARG A 94 -8.13 4.85 9.88
N MET A 95 -9.05 3.90 9.72
CA MET A 95 -9.80 3.71 8.48
C MET A 95 -10.97 4.68 8.41
N LYS A 96 -11.14 5.30 7.25
CA LYS A 96 -12.33 6.02 6.85
C LYS A 96 -13.12 5.12 5.89
N TRP A 97 -14.29 4.67 6.34
CA TRP A 97 -15.09 3.68 5.58
C TRP A 97 -16.06 4.31 4.57
N ASP A 98 -16.25 5.64 4.63
CA ASP A 98 -16.99 6.37 3.61
C ASP A 98 -16.22 6.38 2.29
N ALA A 99 -16.93 6.40 1.18
CA ALA A 99 -16.31 6.44 -0.15
C ALA A 99 -15.61 7.80 -0.42
N PRO A 100 -14.36 7.83 -0.86
CA PRO A 100 -13.47 6.70 -1.05
C PRO A 100 -12.94 6.13 0.28
N ILE A 101 -12.98 4.80 0.44
CA ILE A 101 -12.43 4.12 1.61
C ILE A 101 -10.94 4.46 1.71
N THR A 102 -10.50 4.94 2.86
CA THR A 102 -9.15 5.48 3.01
C THR A 102 -8.55 5.04 4.35
N HIS A 103 -7.30 4.59 4.34
CA HIS A 103 -6.52 4.39 5.55
C HIS A 103 -5.55 5.56 5.72
N LEU A 104 -5.70 6.30 6.80
CA LEU A 104 -4.80 7.39 7.18
C LEU A 104 -3.78 6.88 8.18
N ILE A 105 -2.57 6.65 7.72
CA ILE A 105 -1.46 6.09 8.50
C ILE A 105 -0.51 7.21 8.89
N ALA A 106 -0.09 7.21 10.14
CA ALA A 106 0.95 8.12 10.62
C ALA A 106 1.75 7.47 11.75
N PHE A 107 3.07 7.51 11.63
CA PHE A 107 3.98 7.02 12.66
C PHE A 107 5.29 7.81 12.66
N ASN A 108 6.03 7.70 13.75
CA ASN A 108 7.38 8.22 13.86
C ASN A 108 8.37 7.05 13.92
N GLU A 109 9.42 7.17 13.16
CA GLU A 109 10.52 6.22 13.13
C GLU A 109 11.82 6.95 13.42
N PRO A 110 12.65 6.46 14.37
CA PRO A 110 13.84 7.18 14.84
C PRO A 110 14.81 7.62 13.74
N ASN A 111 14.98 6.79 12.71
CA ASN A 111 15.93 7.04 11.62
C ASN A 111 15.31 7.78 10.42
N LEU A 112 13.99 7.72 10.27
CA LEU A 112 13.26 8.29 9.12
C LEU A 112 12.49 9.58 9.47
N GLY A 113 12.18 9.80 10.74
CA GLY A 113 11.29 10.86 11.20
C GLY A 113 9.82 10.50 11.05
N ARG A 114 8.99 11.51 10.83
CA ARG A 114 7.55 11.35 10.66
C ARG A 114 7.21 10.83 9.27
N VAL A 115 6.39 9.77 9.21
CA VAL A 115 5.85 9.20 7.99
C VAL A 115 4.33 9.32 8.02
N GLU A 116 3.75 9.89 6.97
CA GLU A 116 2.30 10.04 6.79
C GLU A 116 1.89 9.47 5.44
N ILE A 117 0.94 8.55 5.47
CA ILE A 117 0.51 7.81 4.28
C ILE A 117 -1.00 7.87 4.18
N GLU A 118 -1.50 8.22 3.01
CA GLU A 118 -2.91 8.11 2.64
C GLU A 118 -3.07 6.96 1.65
N VAL A 119 -3.79 5.91 2.03
CA VAL A 119 -4.08 4.76 1.16
C VAL A 119 -5.54 4.78 0.78
N LEU A 120 -5.81 4.97 -0.50
CA LEU A 120 -7.14 4.96 -1.09
C LEU A 120 -7.47 3.57 -1.62
N PHE A 121 -8.62 3.02 -1.24
CA PHE A 121 -9.13 1.76 -1.74
C PHE A 121 -10.25 2.03 -2.74
N LEU A 122 -10.03 1.68 -4.00
CA LEU A 122 -10.91 2.02 -5.11
C LEU A 122 -11.38 0.78 -5.86
N ALA A 123 -12.67 0.76 -6.22
CA ALA A 123 -13.22 -0.22 -7.12
C ALA A 123 -13.45 0.41 -8.50
N LEU A 124 -13.24 -0.36 -9.57
CA LEU A 124 -13.43 0.08 -10.95
C LEU A 124 -14.63 -0.61 -11.61
N ASP A 125 -15.71 -0.75 -10.89
CA ASP A 125 -16.95 -1.38 -11.37
C ASP A 125 -17.86 -0.45 -12.20
N ARG A 126 -17.49 0.85 -12.30
CA ARG A 126 -18.25 1.85 -13.06
C ARG A 126 -17.33 2.76 -13.89
N PRO A 127 -17.80 3.23 -15.07
CA PRO A 127 -17.00 4.12 -15.93
C PRO A 127 -16.61 5.46 -15.29
N ASP A 128 -17.44 5.99 -14.38
CA ASP A 128 -17.16 7.21 -13.64
C ASP A 128 -16.01 7.05 -12.62
N HIS A 129 -15.80 5.82 -12.11
CA HIS A 129 -14.68 5.52 -11.24
C HIS A 129 -13.34 5.60 -11.98
N VAL A 130 -13.29 5.20 -13.25
CA VAL A 130 -12.11 5.34 -14.10
C VAL A 130 -11.75 6.81 -14.30
N LYS A 131 -12.74 7.68 -14.51
CA LYS A 131 -12.50 9.13 -14.64
C LYS A 131 -11.91 9.74 -13.37
N LYS A 132 -12.40 9.33 -12.21
CA LYS A 132 -11.84 9.76 -10.92
C LYS A 132 -10.40 9.32 -10.75
N LEU A 133 -10.07 8.09 -11.16
CA LEU A 133 -8.70 7.57 -11.11
C LEU A 133 -7.74 8.40 -11.96
N LEU A 134 -8.14 8.82 -13.15
CA LEU A 134 -7.33 9.64 -14.05
C LEU A 134 -6.99 11.03 -13.50
N SER A 135 -7.75 11.53 -12.53
CA SER A 135 -7.53 12.81 -11.86
C SER A 135 -6.80 12.70 -10.52
N LEU A 136 -6.44 11.49 -10.08
CA LEU A 136 -5.76 11.29 -8.80
C LEU A 136 -4.26 11.55 -8.95
N GLU A 137 -3.76 12.43 -8.09
CA GLU A 137 -2.32 12.56 -7.87
C GLU A 137 -1.91 11.58 -6.77
N VAL A 138 -1.17 10.55 -7.16
CA VAL A 138 -0.71 9.50 -6.25
C VAL A 138 0.78 9.20 -6.44
N THR A 139 1.43 8.75 -5.38
CA THR A 139 2.82 8.29 -5.42
C THR A 139 2.95 6.97 -6.16
N GLY A 140 1.97 6.09 -6.00
CA GLY A 140 1.94 4.81 -6.67
C GLY A 140 0.57 4.14 -6.62
N VAL A 141 0.43 3.08 -7.40
CA VAL A 141 -0.82 2.31 -7.55
C VAL A 141 -0.53 0.83 -7.49
N TRP A 142 -1.35 0.11 -6.74
CA TRP A 142 -1.41 -1.34 -6.78
C TRP A 142 -2.74 -1.78 -7.37
N VAL A 143 -2.68 -2.48 -8.50
CA VAL A 143 -3.83 -3.12 -9.15
C VAL A 143 -3.83 -4.59 -8.79
N ASN A 144 -4.84 -5.01 -8.03
CA ASN A 144 -4.96 -6.37 -7.52
C ASN A 144 -6.03 -7.17 -8.29
#